data_a4f91ab6a434b8e2599fc77a801815b4
#
_entry.id   a4f91ab6a434b8e2599fc77a801815b4
#
_cell.length_a   1.000
_cell.length_b   1.000
_cell.length_c   1.000
_cell.angle_alpha   90.00
_cell.angle_beta   90.00
_cell.angle_gamma   90.00
#
_symmetry.space_group_name_H-M   'P 1'
#
loop_
_entity.id
_entity.type
_entity.pdbx_description
1 polymer ?
#
loop_
_entity_poly.entity_id
_entity_poly.type
_entity_poly.pdbx_seq_one_letter_code
_entity_poly.pdbx_strand_id
1 'polypeptide(L)'
;MTRAPDWLSFRRYAAFTAGMTLTLVMLGIYTAATGSGLACAQQWPLCDGGVLPQTIPSFIEWFHRLWAMITGFLILGVAAWAWRAGRSARERWAATVALVLTPLQAIFGAITVTLNGALPGGYSAPIHAAHFVTGFGIFAGLAYAALLAYERDRAYTRSLLSRTRGALGVAFAGLLAGVLFSRLPPLLAYRPWAQAAFFGVSLAAFAALVGATRWLGADGHRKLRVATAAAAALLFVGMLLGRDLVYYTETVRLVNGVVVAAAVLLTAAALWTLRGADDAESVERLGSTQN
;
A
#
# COMPACT_ATOMS: atom_id res chain seq x y z
N MET A 1 30.30 17.12 -13.49
CA MET A 1 29.12 16.41 -12.92
C MET A 1 28.57 15.52 -14.01
N THR A 2 28.73 14.21 -13.90
CA THR A 2 28.18 13.24 -14.86
C THR A 2 26.65 13.29 -14.77
N ARG A 3 25.98 13.57 -15.88
CA ARG A 3 24.52 13.53 -15.99
C ARG A 3 24.06 12.11 -15.62
N ALA A 4 23.13 12.00 -14.67
CA ALA A 4 22.53 10.69 -14.37
C ALA A 4 21.91 10.11 -15.64
N PRO A 5 21.97 8.79 -15.85
CA PRO A 5 21.37 8.14 -17.02
C PRO A 5 19.88 8.49 -17.14
N ASP A 6 19.36 8.65 -18.34
CA ASP A 6 17.97 9.07 -18.61
C ASP A 6 16.92 8.11 -18.01
N TRP A 7 17.28 6.85 -17.79
CA TRP A 7 16.43 5.88 -17.11
C TRP A 7 16.34 6.10 -15.60
N LEU A 8 17.32 6.78 -14.97
CA LEU A 8 17.36 7.06 -13.54
C LEU A 8 16.78 8.45 -13.25
N SER A 9 15.48 8.53 -13.07
CA SER A 9 14.78 9.75 -12.65
C SER A 9 14.18 9.60 -11.26
N PHE A 10 14.03 10.71 -10.52
CA PHE A 10 13.43 10.69 -9.19
C PHE A 10 12.07 10.00 -9.15
N ARG A 11 11.19 10.28 -10.13
CA ARG A 11 9.86 9.66 -10.21
C ARG A 11 9.92 8.14 -10.33
N ARG A 12 10.84 7.61 -11.17
CA ARG A 12 11.03 6.16 -11.35
C ARG A 12 11.63 5.52 -10.11
N TYR A 13 12.61 6.18 -9.50
CA TYR A 13 13.22 5.70 -8.28
C TYR A 13 12.23 5.65 -7.11
N ALA A 14 11.42 6.71 -6.92
CA ALA A 14 10.38 6.75 -5.90
C ALA A 14 9.29 5.67 -6.14
N ALA A 15 8.85 5.48 -7.40
CA ALA A 15 7.89 4.44 -7.75
C ALA A 15 8.46 3.03 -7.54
N PHE A 16 9.71 2.79 -7.92
CA PHE A 16 10.41 1.54 -7.66
C PHE A 16 10.49 1.25 -6.15
N THR A 17 10.87 2.25 -5.34
CA THR A 17 10.96 2.11 -3.88
C THR A 17 9.57 1.84 -3.26
N ALA A 18 8.52 2.48 -3.77
CA ALA A 18 7.14 2.17 -3.34
C ALA A 18 6.75 0.72 -3.69
N GLY A 19 7.12 0.22 -4.87
CA GLY A 19 6.94 -1.18 -5.27
C GLY A 19 7.71 -2.15 -4.38
N MET A 20 8.97 -1.83 -4.05
CA MET A 20 9.78 -2.61 -3.11
C MET A 20 9.15 -2.64 -1.71
N THR A 21 8.57 -1.53 -1.26
CA THR A 21 7.86 -1.47 0.02
C THR A 21 6.57 -2.29 0.00
N LEU A 22 5.81 -2.25 -1.11
CA LEU A 22 4.62 -3.10 -1.28
C LEU A 22 4.99 -4.59 -1.15
N THR A 23 6.02 -5.04 -1.88
CA THR A 23 6.48 -6.44 -1.81
C THR A 23 7.03 -6.78 -0.42
N LEU A 24 7.66 -5.83 0.27
CA LEU A 24 8.11 -6.01 1.65
C LEU A 24 6.94 -6.23 2.61
N VAL A 25 5.85 -5.45 2.47
CA VAL A 25 4.64 -5.66 3.29
C VAL A 25 4.03 -7.03 2.99
N MET A 26 3.92 -7.42 1.72
CA MET A 26 3.44 -8.76 1.34
C MET A 26 4.28 -9.87 1.94
N LEU A 27 5.61 -9.74 1.88
CA LEU A 27 6.55 -10.70 2.45
C LEU A 27 6.43 -10.76 3.98
N GLY A 28 6.28 -9.61 4.66
CA GLY A 28 6.05 -9.56 6.10
C GLY A 28 4.74 -10.24 6.53
N ILE A 29 3.66 -10.06 5.74
CA ILE A 29 2.40 -10.77 5.95
C ILE A 29 2.60 -12.29 5.77
N TYR A 30 3.29 -12.69 4.70
CA TYR A 30 3.59 -14.10 4.46
C TYR A 30 4.43 -14.72 5.59
N THR A 31 5.47 -14.01 6.04
CA THR A 31 6.33 -14.42 7.16
C THR A 31 5.52 -14.63 8.45
N ALA A 32 4.59 -13.69 8.76
CA ALA A 32 3.72 -13.83 9.92
C ALA A 32 2.72 -15.00 9.75
N ALA A 33 2.09 -15.12 8.58
CA ALA A 33 1.07 -16.13 8.30
C ALA A 33 1.62 -17.57 8.24
N THR A 34 2.90 -17.75 7.92
CA THR A 34 3.59 -19.05 7.97
C THR A 34 4.11 -19.39 9.37
N GLY A 35 3.97 -18.49 10.35
CA GLY A 35 4.60 -18.64 11.66
C GLY A 35 6.12 -18.47 11.65
N SER A 36 6.70 -18.06 10.50
CA SER A 36 8.16 -17.94 10.35
C SER A 36 8.74 -16.73 11.07
N GLY A 37 7.92 -15.75 11.46
CA GLY A 37 8.37 -14.50 12.09
C GLY A 37 9.06 -14.66 13.46
N LEU A 38 9.17 -15.89 13.97
CA LEU A 38 9.82 -16.25 15.24
C LEU A 38 10.85 -17.36 15.04
N ALA A 39 11.13 -17.73 13.80
CA ALA A 39 11.98 -18.90 13.49
C ALA A 39 13.45 -18.67 13.82
N CYS A 40 13.92 -17.41 13.85
CA CYS A 40 15.30 -17.07 14.17
C CYS A 40 15.61 -17.08 15.68
N ALA A 41 14.91 -17.90 16.48
CA ALA A 41 15.19 -18.15 17.91
C ALA A 41 15.35 -16.88 18.76
N GLN A 42 14.51 -15.86 18.52
CA GLN A 42 14.55 -14.54 19.19
C GLN A 42 15.83 -13.71 18.90
N GLN A 43 16.65 -14.13 17.96
CA GLN A 43 17.85 -13.39 17.55
C GLN A 43 17.48 -12.27 16.57
N TRP A 44 18.14 -11.12 16.73
CA TRP A 44 18.01 -9.99 15.82
C TRP A 44 19.30 -9.17 15.87
N PRO A 45 19.92 -8.82 14.76
CA PRO A 45 19.50 -9.03 13.35
C PRO A 45 19.89 -10.40 12.78
N LEU A 46 20.69 -11.23 13.48
CA LEU A 46 21.13 -12.55 13.06
C LEU A 46 20.00 -13.60 13.13
N CYS A 47 20.26 -14.80 12.63
CA CYS A 47 19.35 -15.93 12.63
C CYS A 47 20.11 -17.24 12.84
N ASP A 48 19.57 -18.19 13.61
CA ASP A 48 20.14 -19.52 13.86
C ASP A 48 21.61 -19.52 14.33
N GLY A 49 22.01 -18.49 15.07
CA GLY A 49 23.39 -18.33 15.55
C GLY A 49 24.38 -17.87 14.50
N GLY A 50 23.97 -17.56 13.28
CA GLY A 50 24.84 -17.19 12.17
C GLY A 50 24.26 -16.17 11.20
N VAL A 51 24.97 -15.97 10.10
CA VAL A 51 24.58 -15.05 9.03
C VAL A 51 23.58 -15.71 8.06
N LEU A 52 23.67 -17.02 7.89
CA LEU A 52 22.81 -17.79 6.98
C LEU A 52 21.84 -18.66 7.78
N PRO A 53 20.55 -18.67 7.42
CA PRO A 53 19.54 -19.49 8.05
C PRO A 53 19.73 -20.98 7.73
N GLN A 54 19.30 -21.85 8.65
CA GLN A 54 19.48 -23.32 8.53
C GLN A 54 18.18 -24.05 8.18
N THR A 55 17.03 -23.40 8.33
CA THR A 55 15.71 -23.99 8.05
C THR A 55 14.91 -23.12 7.10
N ILE A 56 13.86 -23.70 6.47
CA ILE A 56 12.96 -22.92 5.58
C ILE A 56 12.26 -21.78 6.35
N PRO A 57 11.67 -22.00 7.55
CA PRO A 57 11.08 -20.90 8.30
C PRO A 57 12.09 -19.79 8.63
N SER A 58 13.29 -20.15 9.07
CA SER A 58 14.37 -19.20 9.35
C SER A 58 14.81 -18.45 8.09
N PHE A 59 14.83 -19.12 6.93
CA PHE A 59 15.12 -18.48 5.64
C PHE A 59 14.05 -17.44 5.27
N ILE A 60 12.77 -17.74 5.48
CA ILE A 60 11.67 -16.80 5.20
C ILE A 60 11.83 -15.53 6.05
N GLU A 61 12.09 -15.68 7.35
CA GLU A 61 12.28 -14.55 8.25
C GLU A 61 13.55 -13.76 7.90
N TRP A 62 14.67 -14.43 7.66
CA TRP A 62 15.94 -13.81 7.27
C TRP A 62 15.80 -13.03 5.96
N PHE A 63 15.13 -13.61 4.96
CA PHE A 63 14.90 -12.95 3.67
C PHE A 63 14.02 -11.71 3.81
N HIS A 64 12.99 -11.76 4.68
CA HIS A 64 12.19 -10.57 5.01
C HIS A 64 13.05 -9.46 5.61
N ARG A 65 13.96 -9.78 6.52
CA ARG A 65 14.89 -8.81 7.13
C ARG A 65 15.86 -8.22 6.09
N LEU A 66 16.42 -9.06 5.22
CA LEU A 66 17.30 -8.63 4.13
C LEU A 66 16.57 -7.68 3.18
N TRP A 67 15.34 -8.03 2.80
CA TRP A 67 14.51 -7.20 1.94
C TRP A 67 14.14 -5.86 2.60
N ALA A 68 13.88 -5.87 3.91
CA ALA A 68 13.65 -4.68 4.71
C ALA A 68 14.86 -3.75 4.75
N MET A 69 16.06 -4.31 4.91
CA MET A 69 17.32 -3.55 4.89
C MET A 69 17.54 -2.87 3.54
N ILE A 70 17.42 -3.60 2.43
CA ILE A 70 17.54 -3.05 1.07
C ILE A 70 16.52 -1.94 0.86
N THR A 71 15.26 -2.18 1.21
CA THR A 71 14.18 -1.20 1.06
C THR A 71 14.44 0.04 1.93
N GLY A 72 14.97 -0.13 3.14
CA GLY A 72 15.35 0.98 4.02
C GLY A 72 16.39 1.91 3.40
N PHE A 73 17.44 1.35 2.76
CA PHE A 73 18.42 2.15 2.03
C PHE A 73 17.82 2.85 0.81
N LEU A 74 16.88 2.22 0.11
CA LEU A 74 16.18 2.87 -1.00
C LEU A 74 15.31 4.04 -0.50
N ILE A 75 14.64 3.90 0.65
CA ILE A 75 13.85 4.98 1.28
C ILE A 75 14.76 6.15 1.67
N LEU A 76 15.91 5.88 2.27
CA LEU A 76 16.92 6.90 2.55
C LEU A 76 17.34 7.63 1.27
N GLY A 77 17.56 6.89 0.19
CA GLY A 77 17.87 7.44 -1.13
C GLY A 77 16.78 8.36 -1.68
N VAL A 78 15.49 7.97 -1.55
CA VAL A 78 14.35 8.82 -1.96
C VAL A 78 14.34 10.12 -1.18
N ALA A 79 14.48 10.08 0.15
CA ALA A 79 14.48 11.27 1.00
C ALA A 79 15.68 12.17 0.68
N ALA A 80 16.89 11.62 0.64
CA ALA A 80 18.11 12.36 0.30
C ALA A 80 18.02 13.04 -1.07
N TRP A 81 17.51 12.32 -2.07
CA TRP A 81 17.32 12.87 -3.42
C TRP A 81 16.27 13.97 -3.44
N ALA A 82 15.12 13.77 -2.76
CA ALA A 82 14.06 14.77 -2.70
C ALA A 82 14.56 16.12 -2.15
N TRP A 83 15.39 16.09 -1.11
CA TRP A 83 15.95 17.28 -0.51
C TRP A 83 17.07 17.91 -1.38
N ARG A 84 18.02 17.11 -1.87
CA ARG A 84 19.14 17.60 -2.69
C ARG A 84 18.69 18.18 -4.04
N ALA A 85 17.66 17.59 -4.66
CA ALA A 85 17.15 18.08 -5.95
C ALA A 85 16.09 19.20 -5.80
N GLY A 86 15.87 19.73 -4.61
CA GLY A 86 14.91 20.80 -4.38
C GLY A 86 13.49 20.45 -4.85
N ARG A 87 13.05 19.19 -4.63
CA ARG A 87 11.71 18.76 -4.98
C ARG A 87 10.65 19.59 -4.22
N SER A 88 9.40 19.54 -4.61
CA SER A 88 8.33 20.28 -3.94
C SER A 88 8.26 19.95 -2.43
N ALA A 89 7.77 20.87 -1.61
CA ALA A 89 7.65 20.65 -0.17
C ALA A 89 6.85 19.37 0.15
N ARG A 90 5.77 19.11 -0.63
CA ARG A 90 4.96 17.90 -0.45
C ARG A 90 5.73 16.62 -0.73
N GLU A 91 6.54 16.59 -1.81
CA GLU A 91 7.40 15.43 -2.13
C GLU A 91 8.46 15.21 -1.04
N ARG A 92 9.12 16.29 -0.59
CA ARG A 92 10.12 16.22 0.48
C ARG A 92 9.53 15.69 1.78
N TRP A 93 8.40 16.24 2.23
CA TRP A 93 7.78 15.81 3.47
C TRP A 93 7.21 14.38 3.38
N ALA A 94 6.62 13.97 2.26
CA ALA A 94 6.17 12.60 2.07
C ALA A 94 7.33 11.59 2.17
N ALA A 95 8.47 11.90 1.53
CA ALA A 95 9.68 11.09 1.63
C ALA A 95 10.29 11.11 3.05
N THR A 96 10.26 12.25 3.74
CA THR A 96 10.76 12.39 5.12
C THR A 96 9.92 11.58 6.10
N VAL A 97 8.58 11.62 5.97
CA VAL A 97 7.68 10.80 6.81
C VAL A 97 7.98 9.31 6.61
N ALA A 98 8.13 8.86 5.36
CA ALA A 98 8.52 7.47 5.09
C ALA A 98 9.87 7.12 5.75
N LEU A 99 10.87 8.01 5.65
CA LEU A 99 12.18 7.79 6.27
C LEU A 99 12.10 7.74 7.79
N VAL A 100 11.35 8.63 8.44
CA VAL A 100 11.21 8.67 9.91
C VAL A 100 10.46 7.44 10.44
N LEU A 101 9.47 6.95 9.69
CA LEU A 101 8.75 5.74 10.05
C LEU A 101 9.60 4.47 9.88
N THR A 102 10.65 4.48 9.05
CA THR A 102 11.48 3.30 8.77
C THR A 102 12.22 2.76 10.01
N PRO A 103 12.96 3.57 10.82
CA PRO A 103 13.55 3.07 12.05
C PRO A 103 12.49 2.64 13.07
N LEU A 104 11.36 3.32 13.15
CA LEU A 104 10.25 2.90 14.01
C LEU A 104 9.70 1.53 13.60
N GLN A 105 9.59 1.30 12.29
CA GLN A 105 9.21 0.01 11.71
C GLN A 105 10.20 -1.10 12.11
N ALA A 106 11.51 -0.82 12.06
CA ALA A 106 12.54 -1.77 12.48
C ALA A 106 12.46 -2.07 13.98
N ILE A 107 12.21 -1.06 14.82
CA ILE A 107 12.00 -1.22 16.26
C ILE A 107 10.79 -2.13 16.53
N PHE A 108 9.64 -1.88 15.92
CA PHE A 108 8.49 -2.76 16.09
C PHE A 108 8.75 -4.18 15.59
N GLY A 109 9.49 -4.34 14.48
CA GLY A 109 9.92 -5.64 13.99
C GLY A 109 10.82 -6.38 15.01
N ALA A 110 11.79 -5.70 15.61
CA ALA A 110 12.65 -6.26 16.64
C ALA A 110 11.84 -6.66 17.90
N ILE A 111 10.92 -5.79 18.35
CA ILE A 111 10.07 -6.05 19.51
C ILE A 111 9.19 -7.30 19.27
N THR A 112 8.62 -7.48 18.07
CA THR A 112 7.79 -8.65 17.76
C THR A 112 8.56 -9.96 17.93
N VAL A 113 9.88 -9.95 17.67
CA VAL A 113 10.75 -11.13 17.78
C VAL A 113 11.27 -11.31 19.20
N THR A 114 11.81 -10.24 19.82
CA THR A 114 12.55 -10.34 21.08
C THR A 114 11.66 -10.45 22.30
N LEU A 115 10.47 -9.83 22.29
CA LEU A 115 9.52 -9.85 23.40
C LEU A 115 8.42 -10.92 23.24
N ASN A 116 8.51 -11.76 22.23
CA ASN A 116 7.61 -12.89 22.11
C ASN A 116 7.82 -13.87 23.28
N GLY A 117 6.73 -14.16 23.99
CA GLY A 117 6.78 -14.97 25.22
C GLY A 117 7.10 -14.20 26.51
N ALA A 118 7.55 -12.95 26.44
CA ALA A 118 7.72 -12.08 27.62
C ALA A 118 6.39 -11.45 28.08
N LEU A 119 5.38 -11.43 27.19
CA LEU A 119 4.05 -10.92 27.48
C LEU A 119 3.08 -12.07 27.75
N PRO A 120 2.14 -11.92 28.71
CA PRO A 120 1.06 -12.88 28.91
C PRO A 120 0.32 -13.14 27.59
N GLY A 121 0.29 -14.39 27.11
CA GLY A 121 -0.33 -14.78 25.85
C GLY A 121 0.58 -14.84 24.64
N GLY A 122 1.89 -14.53 24.78
CA GLY A 122 2.91 -14.74 23.73
C GLY A 122 2.82 -13.85 22.49
N TYR A 123 1.65 -13.43 22.08
CA TYR A 123 1.39 -12.62 20.90
C TYR A 123 0.86 -11.24 21.29
N SER A 124 1.49 -10.18 20.82
CA SER A 124 1.03 -8.81 21.08
C SER A 124 0.33 -8.21 19.85
N ALA A 125 -0.99 -8.33 19.79
CA ALA A 125 -1.79 -7.70 18.74
C ALA A 125 -1.53 -6.20 18.59
N PRO A 126 -1.38 -5.38 19.68
CA PRO A 126 -1.03 -3.96 19.54
C PRO A 126 0.32 -3.71 18.85
N ILE A 127 1.34 -4.51 19.13
CA ILE A 127 2.67 -4.36 18.51
C ILE A 127 2.59 -4.72 17.02
N HIS A 128 1.90 -5.80 16.67
CA HIS A 128 1.67 -6.17 15.28
C HIS A 128 0.83 -5.12 14.53
N ALA A 129 -0.17 -4.53 15.19
CA ALA A 129 -0.95 -3.44 14.62
C ALA A 129 -0.06 -2.21 14.35
N ALA A 130 0.76 -1.81 15.32
CA ALA A 130 1.70 -0.69 15.18
C ALA A 130 2.71 -0.96 14.05
N HIS A 131 3.25 -2.17 13.98
CA HIS A 131 4.16 -2.59 12.92
C HIS A 131 3.47 -2.52 11.54
N PHE A 132 2.23 -2.99 11.40
CA PHE A 132 1.48 -2.89 10.15
C PHE A 132 1.15 -1.44 9.78
N VAL A 133 0.66 -0.63 10.73
CA VAL A 133 0.26 0.76 10.48
C VAL A 133 1.47 1.61 10.07
N THR A 134 2.64 1.41 10.68
CA THR A 134 3.86 2.11 10.28
C THR A 134 4.33 1.68 8.90
N GLY A 135 4.31 0.38 8.58
CA GLY A 135 4.63 -0.13 7.24
C GLY A 135 3.68 0.41 6.17
N PHE A 136 2.39 0.47 6.47
CA PHE A 136 1.39 1.11 5.61
C PHE A 136 1.69 2.60 5.41
N GLY A 137 2.04 3.33 6.48
CA GLY A 137 2.40 4.75 6.41
C GLY A 137 3.64 5.01 5.54
N ILE A 138 4.65 4.14 5.62
CA ILE A 138 5.83 4.19 4.74
C ILE A 138 5.41 4.02 3.28
N PHE A 139 4.64 2.97 2.98
CA PHE A 139 4.13 2.73 1.62
C PHE A 139 3.30 3.91 1.10
N ALA A 140 2.35 4.40 1.90
CA ALA A 140 1.49 5.52 1.52
C ALA A 140 2.29 6.80 1.23
N GLY A 141 3.29 7.11 2.06
CA GLY A 141 4.20 8.25 1.86
C GLY A 141 4.99 8.14 0.56
N LEU A 142 5.57 6.97 0.28
CA LEU A 142 6.33 6.72 -0.95
C LEU A 142 5.45 6.72 -2.20
N ALA A 143 4.29 6.09 -2.15
CA ALA A 143 3.33 6.09 -3.25
C ALA A 143 2.87 7.52 -3.56
N TYR A 144 2.60 8.32 -2.53
CA TYR A 144 2.24 9.73 -2.70
C TYR A 144 3.39 10.57 -3.25
N ALA A 145 4.63 10.39 -2.76
CA ALA A 145 5.81 11.07 -3.30
C ALA A 145 6.04 10.73 -4.78
N ALA A 146 5.89 9.46 -5.16
CA ALA A 146 5.99 9.02 -6.54
C ALA A 146 4.89 9.67 -7.42
N LEU A 147 3.64 9.67 -6.96
CA LEU A 147 2.52 10.29 -7.66
C LEU A 147 2.79 11.77 -7.94
N LEU A 148 3.22 12.53 -6.91
CA LEU A 148 3.57 13.94 -7.05
C LEU A 148 4.71 14.16 -8.04
N ALA A 149 5.73 13.29 -8.02
CA ALA A 149 6.87 13.36 -8.92
C ALA A 149 6.45 13.15 -10.39
N TYR A 150 5.56 12.20 -10.67
CA TYR A 150 5.01 11.98 -12.00
C TYR A 150 4.17 13.18 -12.48
N GLU A 151 3.39 13.79 -11.60
CA GLU A 151 2.63 15.00 -11.93
C GLU A 151 3.54 16.19 -12.25
N ARG A 152 4.51 16.45 -11.37
CA ARG A 152 5.46 17.56 -11.52
C ARG A 152 6.28 17.45 -12.79
N ASP A 153 6.77 16.27 -13.10
CA ASP A 153 7.63 16.03 -14.25
C ASP A 153 6.84 15.91 -15.56
N ARG A 154 5.54 16.20 -15.51
CA ARG A 154 4.59 16.09 -16.66
C ARG A 154 4.71 14.75 -17.40
N ALA A 155 4.91 13.70 -16.64
CA ALA A 155 5.17 12.36 -17.16
C ALA A 155 3.90 11.66 -17.69
N TYR A 156 2.74 12.28 -17.51
CA TYR A 156 1.49 11.71 -17.97
C TYR A 156 1.17 12.18 -19.39
N THR A 157 0.93 11.24 -20.27
CA THR A 157 0.51 11.49 -21.66
C THR A 157 -1.01 11.51 -21.81
N ARG A 158 -1.73 10.91 -20.86
CA ARG A 158 -3.20 10.82 -20.89
C ARG A 158 -3.85 12.04 -20.21
N SER A 159 -5.07 12.34 -20.62
CA SER A 159 -5.89 13.37 -19.96
C SER A 159 -6.13 13.07 -18.48
N LEU A 160 -6.48 14.09 -17.70
CA LEU A 160 -6.77 13.95 -16.27
C LEU A 160 -7.91 12.96 -16.02
N LEU A 161 -8.98 13.07 -16.81
CA LEU A 161 -10.15 12.20 -16.74
C LEU A 161 -9.81 10.73 -17.04
N SER A 162 -9.04 10.48 -18.12
CA SER A 162 -8.62 9.12 -18.48
C SER A 162 -7.73 8.48 -17.40
N ARG A 163 -6.84 9.26 -16.77
CA ARG A 163 -6.01 8.79 -15.64
C ARG A 163 -6.87 8.45 -14.42
N THR A 164 -7.82 9.33 -14.08
CA THR A 164 -8.73 9.13 -12.95
C THR A 164 -9.56 7.86 -13.14
N ARG A 165 -10.11 7.66 -14.33
CA ARG A 165 -10.84 6.44 -14.67
C ARG A 165 -9.98 5.18 -14.59
N GLY A 166 -8.78 5.24 -15.15
CA GLY A 166 -7.84 4.13 -15.05
C GLY A 166 -7.52 3.77 -13.61
N ALA A 167 -7.26 4.77 -12.77
CA ALA A 167 -7.00 4.55 -11.34
C ALA A 167 -8.23 3.97 -10.61
N LEU A 168 -9.43 4.49 -10.87
CA LEU A 168 -10.65 3.93 -10.27
C LEU A 168 -10.92 2.51 -10.78
N GLY A 169 -10.63 2.21 -12.05
CA GLY A 169 -10.72 0.85 -12.58
C GLY A 169 -9.76 -0.12 -11.89
N VAL A 170 -8.50 0.30 -11.69
CA VAL A 170 -7.51 -0.48 -10.92
C VAL A 170 -7.96 -0.66 -9.47
N ALA A 171 -8.46 0.40 -8.84
CA ALA A 171 -8.97 0.35 -7.47
C ALA A 171 -10.15 -0.61 -7.34
N PHE A 172 -11.11 -0.52 -8.26
CA PHE A 172 -12.29 -1.40 -8.28
C PHE A 172 -11.90 -2.88 -8.48
N ALA A 173 -11.05 -3.17 -9.46
CA ALA A 173 -10.54 -4.52 -9.70
C ALA A 173 -9.75 -5.04 -8.48
N GLY A 174 -8.91 -4.19 -7.87
CA GLY A 174 -8.15 -4.54 -6.67
C GLY A 174 -9.04 -4.79 -5.45
N LEU A 175 -10.12 -4.02 -5.28
CA LEU A 175 -11.11 -4.27 -4.22
C LEU A 175 -11.82 -5.61 -4.41
N LEU A 176 -12.25 -5.95 -5.64
CA LEU A 176 -12.88 -7.24 -5.94
C LEU A 176 -11.90 -8.41 -5.74
N ALA A 177 -10.66 -8.28 -6.22
CA ALA A 177 -9.60 -9.25 -5.96
C ALA A 177 -9.32 -9.37 -4.45
N GLY A 178 -9.32 -8.24 -3.73
CA GLY A 178 -9.20 -8.22 -2.29
C GLY A 178 -10.31 -9.02 -1.59
N VAL A 179 -11.56 -8.92 -2.04
CA VAL A 179 -12.66 -9.76 -1.52
C VAL A 179 -12.34 -11.24 -1.72
N LEU A 180 -11.88 -11.63 -2.93
CA LEU A 180 -11.56 -13.02 -3.25
C LEU A 180 -10.47 -13.60 -2.33
N PHE A 181 -9.44 -12.81 -2.01
CA PHE A 181 -8.33 -13.24 -1.13
C PHE A 181 -8.58 -12.99 0.36
N SER A 182 -9.70 -12.35 0.73
CA SER A 182 -10.01 -12.00 2.12
C SER A 182 -10.53 -13.18 2.93
N ARG A 183 -10.73 -12.94 4.22
CA ARG A 183 -11.43 -13.89 5.13
C ARG A 183 -12.95 -13.91 4.94
N LEU A 184 -13.53 -13.01 4.14
CA LEU A 184 -14.98 -12.90 3.96
C LEU A 184 -15.58 -14.15 3.29
N PRO A 185 -15.13 -14.56 2.08
CA PRO A 185 -15.51 -15.83 1.53
C PRO A 185 -14.52 -16.92 1.97
N PRO A 186 -14.98 -18.10 2.39
CA PRO A 186 -14.10 -19.20 2.79
C PRO A 186 -13.41 -19.90 1.61
N LEU A 187 -13.34 -19.28 0.42
CA LEU A 187 -12.90 -19.90 -0.83
C LEU A 187 -11.45 -20.37 -0.82
N LEU A 188 -10.55 -19.59 -0.21
CA LEU A 188 -9.12 -19.85 -0.27
C LEU A 188 -8.53 -20.29 1.07
N ALA A 189 -9.36 -20.64 2.05
CA ALA A 189 -8.98 -21.10 3.39
C ALA A 189 -7.95 -20.19 4.08
N TYR A 190 -7.87 -18.91 3.68
CA TYR A 190 -6.98 -17.89 4.25
C TYR A 190 -5.51 -18.33 4.35
N ARG A 191 -5.03 -19.02 3.35
CA ARG A 191 -3.64 -19.52 3.28
C ARG A 191 -2.63 -18.37 3.29
N PRO A 192 -1.38 -18.58 3.73
CA PRO A 192 -0.35 -17.52 3.81
C PRO A 192 -0.18 -16.71 2.52
N TRP A 193 -0.16 -17.36 1.37
CA TRP A 193 -0.08 -16.67 0.08
C TRP A 193 -1.32 -15.84 -0.24
N ALA A 194 -2.53 -16.31 0.16
CA ALA A 194 -3.77 -15.57 -0.04
C ALA A 194 -3.81 -14.30 0.84
N GLN A 195 -3.29 -14.40 2.08
CA GLN A 195 -3.11 -13.24 2.95
C GLN A 195 -2.16 -12.21 2.32
N ALA A 196 -1.00 -12.65 1.85
CA ALA A 196 -0.05 -11.76 1.17
C ALA A 196 -0.66 -11.11 -0.08
N ALA A 197 -1.40 -11.87 -0.90
CA ALA A 197 -2.10 -11.37 -2.08
C ALA A 197 -3.19 -10.36 -1.70
N PHE A 198 -3.99 -10.61 -0.67
CA PHE A 198 -4.99 -9.68 -0.14
C PHE A 198 -4.38 -8.31 0.16
N PHE A 199 -3.28 -8.28 0.91
CA PHE A 199 -2.61 -7.02 1.24
C PHE A 199 -1.96 -6.37 0.02
N GLY A 200 -1.36 -7.14 -0.88
CA GLY A 200 -0.76 -6.63 -2.11
C GLY A 200 -1.77 -5.92 -3.01
N VAL A 201 -2.91 -6.55 -3.30
CA VAL A 201 -3.95 -5.95 -4.14
C VAL A 201 -4.66 -4.79 -3.43
N SER A 202 -4.82 -4.88 -2.10
CA SER A 202 -5.42 -3.79 -1.30
C SER A 202 -4.53 -2.55 -1.26
N LEU A 203 -3.21 -2.70 -1.10
CA LEU A 203 -2.27 -1.59 -1.15
C LEU A 203 -2.20 -0.94 -2.54
N ALA A 204 -2.23 -1.75 -3.60
CA ALA A 204 -2.29 -1.23 -4.97
C ALA A 204 -3.60 -0.45 -5.22
N ALA A 205 -4.74 -0.99 -4.78
CA ALA A 205 -6.03 -0.32 -4.83
C ALA A 205 -6.04 0.99 -4.02
N PHE A 206 -5.43 0.98 -2.82
CA PHE A 206 -5.28 2.17 -1.99
C PHE A 206 -4.47 3.27 -2.71
N ALA A 207 -3.33 2.93 -3.28
CA ALA A 207 -2.51 3.89 -4.04
C ALA A 207 -3.28 4.48 -5.24
N ALA A 208 -4.07 3.65 -5.93
CA ALA A 208 -4.93 4.07 -7.03
C ALA A 208 -6.06 5.00 -6.56
N LEU A 209 -6.70 4.73 -5.42
CA LEU A 209 -7.71 5.61 -4.80
C LEU A 209 -7.10 6.94 -4.37
N VAL A 210 -5.90 6.96 -3.82
CA VAL A 210 -5.16 8.20 -3.47
C VAL A 210 -4.93 9.04 -4.73
N GLY A 211 -4.48 8.42 -5.83
CA GLY A 211 -4.32 9.09 -7.13
C GLY A 211 -5.62 9.67 -7.65
N ALA A 212 -6.68 8.87 -7.69
CA ALA A 212 -8.01 9.31 -8.14
C ALA A 212 -8.55 10.47 -7.29
N THR A 213 -8.46 10.36 -5.95
CA THR A 213 -8.88 11.40 -5.01
C THR A 213 -8.17 12.74 -5.27
N ARG A 214 -6.86 12.66 -5.56
CA ARG A 214 -6.08 13.86 -5.85
C ARG A 214 -6.47 14.50 -7.16
N TRP A 215 -6.64 13.73 -8.22
CA TRP A 215 -6.99 14.23 -9.55
C TRP A 215 -8.41 14.77 -9.60
N LEU A 216 -9.37 14.13 -8.95
CA LEU A 216 -10.73 14.66 -8.78
C LEU A 216 -10.75 15.99 -8.02
N GLY A 217 -9.82 16.19 -7.09
CA GLY A 217 -9.68 17.47 -6.41
C GLY A 217 -9.15 18.58 -7.31
N ALA A 218 -8.29 18.27 -8.27
CA ALA A 218 -7.76 19.20 -9.25
C ALA A 218 -8.81 19.59 -10.32
N ASP A 219 -9.74 18.68 -10.59
CA ASP A 219 -10.82 18.83 -11.60
C ASP A 219 -12.14 19.39 -11.02
N GLY A 220 -12.14 19.75 -9.74
CA GLY A 220 -13.31 20.38 -9.09
C GLY A 220 -14.45 19.43 -8.69
N HIS A 221 -14.30 18.11 -8.89
CA HIS A 221 -15.31 17.10 -8.56
C HIS A 221 -15.36 16.77 -7.05
N ARG A 222 -15.79 17.75 -6.22
CA ARG A 222 -15.74 17.65 -4.76
C ARG A 222 -16.45 16.40 -4.21
N LYS A 223 -17.66 16.07 -4.70
CA LYS A 223 -18.43 14.91 -4.21
C LYS A 223 -17.69 13.59 -4.49
N LEU A 224 -17.19 13.41 -5.72
CA LEU A 224 -16.43 12.22 -6.11
C LEU A 224 -15.09 12.12 -5.36
N ARG A 225 -14.42 13.24 -5.14
CA ARG A 225 -13.22 13.30 -4.30
C ARG A 225 -13.47 12.79 -2.89
N VAL A 226 -14.56 13.22 -2.24
CA VAL A 226 -14.93 12.77 -0.90
C VAL A 226 -15.27 11.28 -0.91
N ALA A 227 -16.03 10.80 -1.90
CA ALA A 227 -16.37 9.40 -2.03
C ALA A 227 -15.13 8.50 -2.20
N THR A 228 -14.18 8.89 -3.05
CA THR A 228 -12.94 8.13 -3.27
C THR A 228 -12.00 8.18 -2.06
N ALA A 229 -11.93 9.30 -1.35
CA ALA A 229 -11.19 9.41 -0.09
C ALA A 229 -11.82 8.51 1.00
N ALA A 230 -13.14 8.49 1.10
CA ALA A 230 -13.85 7.60 2.01
C ALA A 230 -13.62 6.13 1.65
N ALA A 231 -13.64 5.78 0.36
CA ALA A 231 -13.32 4.42 -0.09
C ALA A 231 -11.89 4.00 0.30
N ALA A 232 -10.91 4.90 0.18
CA ALA A 232 -9.53 4.64 0.62
C ALA A 232 -9.43 4.42 2.14
N ALA A 233 -10.14 5.23 2.94
CA ALA A 233 -10.19 5.08 4.39
C ALA A 233 -10.88 3.77 4.80
N LEU A 234 -12.00 3.42 4.17
CA LEU A 234 -12.69 2.16 4.41
C LEU A 234 -11.84 0.95 4.02
N LEU A 235 -11.11 1.03 2.89
CA LEU A 235 -10.18 -0.04 2.51
C LEU A 235 -9.08 -0.23 3.55
N PHE A 236 -8.53 0.85 4.11
CA PHE A 236 -7.57 0.76 5.21
C PHE A 236 -8.18 0.08 6.45
N VAL A 237 -9.39 0.46 6.85
CA VAL A 237 -10.12 -0.21 7.95
C VAL A 237 -10.35 -1.68 7.63
N GLY A 238 -10.76 -2.01 6.39
CA GLY A 238 -10.92 -3.39 5.94
C GLY A 238 -9.63 -4.21 6.03
N MET A 239 -8.48 -3.61 5.73
CA MET A 239 -7.17 -4.27 5.92
C MET A 239 -6.87 -4.55 7.40
N LEU A 240 -7.20 -3.64 8.31
CA LEU A 240 -7.03 -3.86 9.75
C LEU A 240 -7.95 -4.96 10.28
N LEU A 241 -9.21 -4.96 9.88
CA LEU A 241 -10.20 -5.98 10.29
C LEU A 241 -9.92 -7.35 9.66
N GLY A 242 -9.37 -7.37 8.45
CA GLY A 242 -9.04 -8.59 7.72
C GLY A 242 -7.79 -9.31 8.23
N ARG A 243 -7.03 -8.73 9.17
CA ARG A 243 -5.80 -9.29 9.71
C ARG A 243 -6.00 -9.96 11.06
N ASP A 244 -5.02 -10.75 11.49
CA ASP A 244 -4.97 -11.41 12.83
C ASP A 244 -4.76 -10.42 13.99
N LEU A 245 -5.07 -9.16 13.79
CA LEU A 245 -5.05 -8.10 14.81
C LEU A 245 -6.29 -8.13 15.69
N VAL A 246 -7.35 -8.75 15.21
CA VAL A 246 -8.63 -8.89 15.91
C VAL A 246 -9.12 -10.32 15.84
N TYR A 247 -9.82 -10.77 16.89
CA TYR A 247 -10.54 -12.03 16.84
C TYR A 247 -11.65 -11.94 15.79
N TYR A 248 -11.59 -12.80 14.77
CA TYR A 248 -12.53 -12.78 13.64
C TYR A 248 -13.86 -13.46 13.99
N THR A 249 -14.61 -12.81 14.88
CA THR A 249 -15.97 -13.22 15.26
C THR A 249 -16.95 -12.96 14.12
N GLU A 250 -18.18 -13.52 14.21
CA GLU A 250 -19.26 -13.24 13.27
C GLU A 250 -19.56 -11.73 13.16
N THR A 251 -19.53 -11.02 14.27
CA THR A 251 -19.73 -9.57 14.30
C THR A 251 -18.60 -8.85 13.53
N VAL A 252 -17.34 -9.21 13.76
CA VAL A 252 -16.20 -8.62 13.03
C VAL A 252 -16.29 -8.96 11.53
N ARG A 253 -16.70 -10.18 11.18
CA ARG A 253 -16.92 -10.59 9.78
C ARG A 253 -18.00 -9.74 9.11
N LEU A 254 -19.13 -9.54 9.79
CA LEU A 254 -20.22 -8.70 9.28
C LEU A 254 -19.75 -7.24 9.10
N VAL A 255 -19.13 -6.65 10.11
CA VAL A 255 -18.59 -5.27 10.03
C VAL A 255 -17.58 -5.14 8.90
N ASN A 256 -16.65 -6.09 8.77
CA ASN A 256 -15.69 -6.11 7.68
C ASN A 256 -16.37 -6.21 6.31
N GLY A 257 -17.40 -7.05 6.19
CA GLY A 257 -18.22 -7.17 4.99
C GLY A 257 -18.89 -5.85 4.60
N VAL A 258 -19.49 -5.15 5.56
CA VAL A 258 -20.10 -3.84 5.34
C VAL A 258 -19.07 -2.79 4.91
N VAL A 259 -17.91 -2.75 5.59
CA VAL A 259 -16.81 -1.82 5.27
C VAL A 259 -16.30 -2.03 3.85
N VAL A 260 -16.05 -3.29 3.47
CA VAL A 260 -15.55 -3.63 2.13
C VAL A 260 -16.62 -3.36 1.08
N ALA A 261 -17.88 -3.73 1.32
CA ALA A 261 -18.99 -3.45 0.41
C ALA A 261 -19.15 -1.94 0.17
N ALA A 262 -19.09 -1.13 1.23
CA ALA A 262 -19.15 0.32 1.12
C ALA A 262 -17.99 0.87 0.28
N ALA A 263 -16.76 0.40 0.46
CA ALA A 263 -15.61 0.82 -0.35
C ALA A 263 -15.80 0.46 -1.83
N VAL A 264 -16.28 -0.76 -2.13
CA VAL A 264 -16.60 -1.21 -3.49
C VAL A 264 -17.67 -0.34 -4.12
N LEU A 265 -18.78 -0.09 -3.42
CA LEU A 265 -19.91 0.69 -3.94
C LEU A 265 -19.52 2.16 -4.20
N LEU A 266 -18.77 2.79 -3.29
CA LEU A 266 -18.28 4.17 -3.49
C LEU A 266 -17.35 4.27 -4.70
N THR A 267 -16.46 3.28 -4.88
CA THR A 267 -15.54 3.25 -6.02
C THR A 267 -16.29 3.00 -7.33
N ALA A 268 -17.25 2.07 -7.32
CA ALA A 268 -18.10 1.78 -8.48
C ALA A 268 -18.94 2.99 -8.89
N ALA A 269 -19.58 3.65 -7.91
CA ALA A 269 -20.37 4.86 -8.15
C ALA A 269 -19.53 6.00 -8.75
N ALA A 270 -18.31 6.22 -8.22
CA ALA A 270 -17.39 7.21 -8.76
C ALA A 270 -16.98 6.88 -10.21
N LEU A 271 -16.68 5.62 -10.49
CA LEU A 271 -16.32 5.15 -11.83
C LEU A 271 -17.49 5.29 -12.82
N TRP A 272 -18.69 4.93 -12.40
CA TRP A 272 -19.91 5.04 -13.21
C TRP A 272 -20.21 6.50 -13.57
N THR A 273 -20.18 7.38 -12.59
CA THR A 273 -20.46 8.81 -12.80
C THR A 273 -19.50 9.46 -13.81
N LEU A 274 -18.21 9.08 -13.76
CA LEU A 274 -17.22 9.59 -14.72
C LEU A 274 -17.38 8.99 -16.13
N ARG A 275 -17.93 7.79 -16.29
CA ARG A 275 -18.23 7.23 -17.62
C ARG A 275 -19.37 7.99 -18.29
N GLY A 276 -20.45 8.27 -17.56
CA GLY A 276 -21.60 8.98 -18.11
C GLY A 276 -21.29 10.43 -18.57
N ALA A 277 -20.28 11.08 -17.99
CA ALA A 277 -19.85 12.41 -18.40
C ALA A 277 -19.22 12.44 -19.80
N ASP A 278 -18.50 11.38 -20.23
CA ASP A 278 -17.91 11.32 -21.59
C ASP A 278 -18.98 11.07 -22.67
N ASP A 279 -19.95 10.21 -22.34
CA ASP A 279 -21.01 9.91 -23.29
C ASP A 279 -21.81 11.19 -23.61
N ALA A 280 -22.07 12.04 -22.60
CA ALA A 280 -22.72 13.32 -22.77
C ALA A 280 -21.86 14.30 -23.60
N GLU A 281 -20.56 14.43 -23.33
CA GLU A 281 -19.66 15.32 -24.07
C GLU A 281 -19.45 14.84 -25.53
N SER A 282 -19.43 13.53 -25.77
CA SER A 282 -19.30 12.97 -27.10
C SER A 282 -20.53 13.18 -27.95
N VAL A 283 -21.72 13.09 -27.37
CA VAL A 283 -23.01 13.39 -28.05
C VAL A 283 -23.11 14.86 -28.40
N GLU A 284 -22.70 15.76 -27.50
CA GLU A 284 -22.71 17.20 -27.74
C GLU A 284 -21.76 17.60 -28.88
N ARG A 285 -20.56 17.03 -28.93
CA ARG A 285 -19.60 17.24 -30.03
C ARG A 285 -20.11 16.75 -31.38
N LEU A 286 -20.79 15.60 -31.44
CA LEU A 286 -21.38 15.07 -32.68
C LEU A 286 -22.56 15.94 -33.15
N GLY A 287 -23.37 16.45 -32.23
CA GLY A 287 -24.47 17.39 -32.55
C GLY A 287 -24.00 18.75 -33.08
N SER A 288 -22.86 19.24 -32.59
CA SER A 288 -22.28 20.52 -33.00
C SER A 288 -21.57 20.47 -34.37
N THR A 289 -21.21 19.30 -34.87
CA THR A 289 -20.59 19.11 -36.19
C THR A 289 -21.59 18.91 -37.31
N GLN A 290 -22.90 18.81 -36.99
CA GLN A 290 -23.98 18.64 -37.99
C GLN A 290 -24.77 19.95 -38.26
N ASN A 291 -24.43 21.04 -37.59
CA ASN A 291 -24.96 22.39 -37.85
C ASN A 291 -23.87 23.28 -38.46
#